data_4f73b74dd1217c210470d64268329a72
#
_entry.id   4f73b74dd1217c210470d64268329a72
#
_cell.length_a   1.000
_cell.length_b   1.000
_cell.length_c   1.000
_cell.angle_alpha   90.00
_cell.angle_beta   90.00
_cell.angle_gamma   90.00
#
_symmetry.space_group_name_H-M   'P 1'
#
loop_
_entity.id
_entity.type
_entity.pdbx_description
1 polymer ?
#
loop_
_entity_poly.entity_id
_entity_poly.type
_entity_poly.pdbx_seq_one_letter_code
_entity_poly.pdbx_strand_id
1 'polypeptide(L)'
;TNLTNIGDKLGLDGDKRVDVLDVKIGDTFLRDMLLRQPGYLPGYHMNKGSWISVLLDGTVPFEEVCGMVDEGFMVTASRAKKEKMRPPKEWIIPANPKYYDIVHAFDDTDEIDWKQGAGIKTGDTVFMYVASPVSAILYKCKVTETDIPYKYADENLTITALMKIKLRKQYKPEKFTFDVLKEEYGIYAIRGPRGIPNSLSAALNN
;
A
#
# COMPACT_ATOMS: atom_id res chain seq x y z
N THR A 1 17.57 -30.21 4.18
CA THR A 1 18.45 -30.52 3.03
C THR A 1 19.63 -31.32 3.54
N ASN A 2 19.98 -32.43 2.84
CA ASN A 2 21.10 -33.24 3.21
C ASN A 2 22.40 -32.54 2.77
N LEU A 3 23.32 -32.24 3.69
CA LEU A 3 24.52 -31.45 3.45
C LEU A 3 25.63 -32.19 2.69
N THR A 4 25.48 -33.49 2.36
CA THR A 4 26.48 -34.27 1.68
C THR A 4 27.03 -33.63 0.38
N ASN A 5 26.34 -32.67 -0.20
CA ASN A 5 26.79 -31.92 -1.39
C ASN A 5 27.12 -30.44 -1.11
N ILE A 6 26.84 -29.92 0.08
CA ILE A 6 27.07 -28.54 0.47
C ILE A 6 28.08 -28.43 1.61
N GLY A 7 28.21 -29.46 2.41
CA GLY A 7 29.08 -29.50 3.58
C GLY A 7 30.53 -29.13 3.25
N ASP A 8 31.09 -29.70 2.19
CA ASP A 8 32.46 -29.40 1.72
C ASP A 8 32.69 -27.94 1.37
N LYS A 9 31.64 -27.25 0.94
CA LYS A 9 31.68 -25.79 0.60
C LYS A 9 31.51 -24.90 1.82
N LEU A 10 30.94 -25.44 2.91
CA LEU A 10 30.63 -24.71 4.13
C LEU A 10 31.63 -25.02 5.27
N GLY A 11 32.57 -25.96 5.08
CA GLY A 11 33.45 -26.41 6.13
C GLY A 11 32.71 -27.11 7.30
N LEU A 12 31.51 -27.64 7.02
CA LEU A 12 30.70 -28.37 8.00
C LEU A 12 30.90 -29.86 7.83
N ASP A 13 30.88 -30.61 8.94
CA ASP A 13 30.93 -32.07 8.92
C ASP A 13 29.76 -32.63 8.10
N GLY A 14 30.04 -33.52 7.13
CA GLY A 14 29.12 -33.97 6.11
C GLY A 14 27.83 -34.68 6.59
N ASP A 15 27.77 -35.05 7.87
CA ASP A 15 26.61 -35.73 8.47
C ASP A 15 25.61 -34.77 9.17
N LYS A 16 25.92 -33.47 9.26
CA LYS A 16 25.00 -32.50 9.84
C LYS A 16 23.88 -32.13 8.86
N ARG A 17 22.66 -32.11 9.36
CA ARG A 17 21.50 -31.54 8.66
C ARG A 17 21.34 -30.11 9.09
N VAL A 18 21.21 -29.21 8.12
CA VAL A 18 20.90 -27.79 8.35
C VAL A 18 19.68 -27.44 7.54
N ASP A 19 18.78 -26.71 8.15
CA ASP A 19 17.66 -26.10 7.44
C ASP A 19 18.13 -24.85 6.69
N VAL A 20 17.67 -24.70 5.47
CA VAL A 20 17.98 -23.54 4.63
C VAL A 20 16.69 -22.93 4.08
N LEU A 21 16.71 -21.63 3.96
CA LEU A 21 15.66 -20.87 3.32
C LEU A 21 16.18 -20.32 1.99
N ASP A 22 15.56 -20.73 0.87
CA ASP A 22 15.88 -20.16 -0.43
C ASP A 22 15.05 -18.89 -0.66
N VAL A 23 15.73 -17.76 -0.89
CA VAL A 23 15.12 -16.46 -1.07
C VAL A 23 15.54 -15.85 -2.41
N LYS A 24 14.60 -15.26 -3.11
CA LYS A 24 14.88 -14.51 -4.32
C LYS A 24 15.24 -13.08 -3.99
N ILE A 25 16.39 -12.62 -4.48
CA ILE A 25 16.88 -11.26 -4.30
C ILE A 25 16.72 -10.50 -5.62
N GLY A 26 16.11 -9.32 -5.56
CA GLY A 26 15.91 -8.47 -6.74
C GLY A 26 17.15 -7.65 -7.12
N ASP A 27 17.94 -7.27 -6.12
CA ASP A 27 19.15 -6.47 -6.29
C ASP A 27 20.39 -7.39 -6.31
N THR A 28 21.10 -7.41 -7.44
CA THR A 28 22.33 -8.21 -7.63
C THR A 28 23.48 -7.72 -6.76
N PHE A 29 23.56 -6.43 -6.45
CA PHE A 29 24.59 -5.88 -5.57
C PHE A 29 24.37 -6.35 -4.12
N LEU A 30 23.13 -6.25 -3.64
CA LEU A 30 22.75 -6.79 -2.32
C LEU A 30 23.07 -8.28 -2.23
N ARG A 31 22.71 -9.06 -3.25
CA ARG A 31 23.03 -10.48 -3.31
C ARG A 31 24.52 -10.73 -3.15
N ASP A 32 25.35 -10.01 -3.91
CA ASP A 32 26.81 -10.21 -3.90
C ASP A 32 27.44 -9.79 -2.56
N MET A 33 26.86 -8.81 -1.88
CA MET A 33 27.24 -8.45 -0.50
C MET A 33 26.89 -9.56 0.49
N LEU A 34 25.67 -10.09 0.42
CA LEU A 34 25.20 -11.16 1.33
C LEU A 34 26.03 -12.42 1.16
N LEU A 35 26.36 -12.84 -0.06
CA LEU A 35 27.18 -14.02 -0.33
C LEU A 35 28.61 -13.93 0.22
N ARG A 36 29.06 -12.78 0.68
CA ARG A 36 30.35 -12.61 1.37
C ARG A 36 30.22 -12.74 2.89
N GLN A 37 29.02 -12.85 3.42
CA GLN A 37 28.76 -12.95 4.84
C GLN A 37 28.53 -14.41 5.26
N PRO A 38 28.88 -14.79 6.48
CA PRO A 38 28.56 -16.12 7.03
C PRO A 38 27.05 -16.38 6.99
N GLY A 39 26.64 -17.60 6.68
CA GLY A 39 25.24 -18.02 6.69
C GLY A 39 24.49 -17.78 5.38
N TYR A 40 25.11 -17.13 4.39
CA TYR A 40 24.53 -16.91 3.06
C TYR A 40 25.27 -17.66 1.98
N LEU A 41 24.53 -18.39 1.15
CA LEU A 41 25.06 -19.27 0.12
C LEU A 41 24.39 -19.02 -1.22
N PRO A 42 25.01 -19.37 -2.36
CA PRO A 42 24.33 -19.39 -3.65
C PRO A 42 23.13 -20.32 -3.58
N GLY A 43 21.98 -19.88 -4.16
CA GLY A 43 20.72 -20.63 -4.12
C GLY A 43 20.89 -22.09 -4.54
N TYR A 44 20.43 -23.00 -3.70
CA TYR A 44 20.51 -24.44 -3.93
C TYR A 44 19.37 -24.88 -4.86
N HIS A 45 19.70 -25.55 -5.95
CA HIS A 45 18.74 -25.92 -7.01
C HIS A 45 17.98 -24.77 -7.68
N MET A 46 18.34 -23.51 -7.39
CA MET A 46 17.72 -22.34 -7.95
C MET A 46 18.66 -21.61 -8.92
N ASN A 47 18.12 -20.66 -9.68
CA ASN A 47 18.93 -19.77 -10.53
C ASN A 47 19.88 -18.92 -9.65
N LYS A 48 21.16 -19.27 -9.69
CA LYS A 48 22.23 -18.64 -8.88
C LYS A 48 22.37 -17.13 -9.11
N GLY A 49 21.83 -16.62 -10.22
CA GLY A 49 21.87 -15.19 -10.54
C GLY A 49 20.92 -14.32 -9.68
N SER A 50 19.89 -14.93 -9.09
CA SER A 50 18.84 -14.18 -8.38
C SER A 50 18.35 -14.84 -7.09
N TRP A 51 18.95 -15.95 -6.68
CA TRP A 51 18.55 -16.65 -5.46
C TRP A 51 19.77 -16.87 -4.55
N ILE A 52 19.50 -16.80 -3.25
CA ILE A 52 20.44 -17.17 -2.17
C ILE A 52 19.76 -18.19 -1.27
N SER A 53 20.58 -19.01 -0.61
CA SER A 53 20.15 -19.88 0.49
C SER A 53 20.66 -19.29 1.80
N VAL A 54 19.78 -19.09 2.77
CA VAL A 54 20.08 -18.58 4.10
C VAL A 54 20.08 -19.75 5.08
N LEU A 55 21.12 -19.89 5.89
CA LEU A 55 21.21 -20.92 6.92
C LEU A 55 20.27 -20.56 8.09
N LEU A 56 19.51 -21.55 8.56
CA LEU A 56 18.61 -21.42 9.72
C LEU A 56 19.17 -22.06 10.98
N ASP A 57 20.48 -22.04 11.14
CA ASP A 57 21.21 -22.63 12.28
C ASP A 57 21.58 -21.62 13.37
N GLY A 58 21.11 -20.39 13.24
CA GLY A 58 21.43 -19.26 14.14
C GLY A 58 22.66 -18.46 13.71
N THR A 59 23.35 -18.82 12.62
CA THR A 59 24.45 -18.02 12.06
C THR A 59 23.93 -16.65 11.56
N VAL A 60 22.72 -16.62 10.96
CA VAL A 60 22.03 -15.40 10.57
C VAL A 60 21.00 -15.05 11.64
N PRO A 61 21.00 -13.80 12.16
CA PRO A 61 20.01 -13.35 13.13
C PRO A 61 18.58 -13.50 12.61
N PHE A 62 17.63 -13.86 13.48
CA PHE A 62 16.24 -14.11 13.09
C PHE A 62 15.58 -12.90 12.41
N GLU A 63 15.88 -11.69 12.87
CA GLU A 63 15.37 -10.45 12.28
C GLU A 63 15.86 -10.26 10.84
N GLU A 64 17.09 -10.66 10.54
CA GLU A 64 17.63 -10.62 9.18
C GLU A 64 16.96 -11.68 8.30
N VAL A 65 16.70 -12.88 8.83
CA VAL A 65 15.94 -13.92 8.12
C VAL A 65 14.55 -13.41 7.75
N CYS A 66 13.86 -12.74 8.70
CA CYS A 66 12.55 -12.11 8.43
C CYS A 66 12.65 -11.06 7.31
N GLY A 67 13.68 -10.20 7.35
CA GLY A 67 13.93 -9.21 6.29
C GLY A 67 14.17 -9.87 4.92
N MET A 68 14.85 -11.01 4.86
CA MET A 68 15.03 -11.76 3.62
C MET A 68 13.71 -12.35 3.09
N VAL A 69 12.82 -12.82 3.98
CA VAL A 69 11.48 -13.28 3.57
C VAL A 69 10.66 -12.14 2.97
N ASP A 70 10.69 -10.97 3.59
CA ASP A 70 9.99 -9.78 3.09
C ASP A 70 10.54 -9.35 1.72
N GLU A 71 11.86 -9.30 1.56
CA GLU A 71 12.52 -9.01 0.28
C GLU A 71 12.10 -10.02 -0.81
N GLY A 72 12.19 -11.32 -0.50
CA GLY A 72 11.78 -12.39 -1.41
C GLY A 72 10.31 -12.29 -1.81
N PHE A 73 9.44 -11.92 -0.87
CA PHE A 73 8.03 -11.64 -1.14
C PHE A 73 7.88 -10.43 -2.08
N MET A 74 8.56 -9.34 -1.79
CA MET A 74 8.48 -8.13 -2.62
C MET A 74 8.97 -8.36 -4.05
N VAL A 75 9.92 -9.27 -4.26
CA VAL A 75 10.41 -9.63 -5.61
C VAL A 75 9.44 -10.57 -6.33
N THR A 76 8.87 -11.55 -5.62
CA THR A 76 8.11 -12.66 -6.23
C THR A 76 6.60 -12.44 -6.26
N ALA A 77 6.04 -11.65 -5.35
CA ALA A 77 4.60 -11.45 -5.25
C ALA A 77 4.04 -10.73 -6.49
N SER A 78 2.88 -11.17 -6.93
CA SER A 78 2.14 -10.52 -8.01
C SER A 78 1.76 -9.08 -7.61
N ARG A 79 1.55 -8.22 -8.63
CA ARG A 79 1.08 -6.84 -8.40
C ARG A 79 -0.19 -6.81 -7.53
N ALA A 80 -1.12 -7.73 -7.76
CA ALA A 80 -2.35 -7.83 -6.98
C ALA A 80 -2.08 -8.16 -5.49
N LYS A 81 -1.12 -9.06 -5.20
CA LYS A 81 -0.72 -9.37 -3.81
C LYS A 81 -0.03 -8.19 -3.15
N LYS A 82 0.95 -7.55 -3.83
CA LYS A 82 1.62 -6.34 -3.34
C LYS A 82 0.62 -5.23 -3.05
N GLU A 83 -0.34 -5.05 -3.96
CA GLU A 83 -1.38 -4.06 -3.78
C GLU A 83 -2.27 -4.38 -2.57
N LYS A 84 -2.61 -5.63 -2.28
CA LYS A 84 -3.36 -6.00 -1.06
C LYS A 84 -2.62 -5.70 0.24
N MET A 85 -1.30 -5.81 0.25
CA MET A 85 -0.45 -5.65 1.45
C MET A 85 0.18 -4.25 1.56
N ARG A 86 -0.09 -3.35 0.62
CA ARG A 86 0.45 -1.99 0.70
C ARG A 86 -0.02 -1.27 1.97
N PRO A 87 0.79 -0.39 2.55
CA PRO A 87 0.34 0.44 3.65
C PRO A 87 -0.84 1.34 3.23
N PRO A 88 -1.64 1.81 4.19
CA PRO A 88 -2.71 2.76 3.93
C PRO A 88 -2.21 3.98 3.17
N LYS A 89 -2.99 4.43 2.19
CA LYS A 89 -2.71 5.62 1.39
C LYS A 89 -3.72 6.72 1.66
N GLU A 90 -3.37 7.91 1.23
CA GLU A 90 -4.22 9.10 1.30
C GLU A 90 -4.66 9.51 -0.11
N TRP A 91 -5.93 9.80 -0.25
CA TRP A 91 -6.59 10.12 -1.53
C TRP A 91 -7.43 11.37 -1.42
N ILE A 92 -7.48 12.18 -2.47
CA ILE A 92 -8.59 13.11 -2.70
C ILE A 92 -9.59 12.43 -3.60
N ILE A 93 -10.87 12.50 -3.24
CA ILE A 93 -12.01 12.04 -4.04
C ILE A 93 -12.99 13.16 -4.28
N PRO A 94 -13.53 13.30 -5.51
CA PRO A 94 -14.56 14.31 -5.80
C PRO A 94 -15.91 13.88 -5.25
N ALA A 95 -16.63 14.85 -4.70
CA ALA A 95 -18.03 14.75 -4.31
C ALA A 95 -18.82 15.86 -5.00
N ASN A 96 -19.84 15.50 -5.78
CA ASN A 96 -20.65 16.48 -6.49
C ASN A 96 -22.01 16.68 -5.80
N PRO A 97 -22.29 17.88 -5.24
CA PRO A 97 -23.53 18.18 -4.54
C PRO A 97 -24.81 18.00 -5.38
N LYS A 98 -24.67 17.98 -6.72
CA LYS A 98 -25.82 17.75 -7.62
C LYS A 98 -26.40 16.33 -7.53
N TYR A 99 -25.57 15.36 -7.16
CA TYR A 99 -25.97 13.95 -7.12
C TYR A 99 -26.19 13.42 -5.71
N TYR A 100 -25.59 14.06 -4.71
CA TYR A 100 -25.67 13.64 -3.32
C TYR A 100 -25.46 14.85 -2.41
N ASP A 101 -26.29 15.01 -1.39
CA ASP A 101 -26.14 16.09 -0.39
C ASP A 101 -24.97 15.77 0.57
N ILE A 102 -23.78 15.98 0.04
CA ILE A 102 -22.54 15.71 0.78
C ILE A 102 -22.29 16.71 1.88
N VAL A 103 -22.85 17.93 1.79
CA VAL A 103 -22.63 18.98 2.79
C VAL A 103 -23.29 18.61 4.13
N HIS A 104 -24.43 17.93 4.10
CA HIS A 104 -25.17 17.52 5.29
C HIS A 104 -25.03 16.00 5.57
N ALA A 105 -24.20 15.29 4.80
CA ALA A 105 -24.10 13.83 4.87
C ALA A 105 -23.65 13.29 6.24
N PHE A 106 -22.98 14.12 7.04
CA PHE A 106 -22.46 13.73 8.35
C PHE A 106 -23.15 14.46 9.51
N ASP A 107 -24.30 15.10 9.30
CA ASP A 107 -25.01 15.81 10.36
C ASP A 107 -25.62 14.84 11.39
N ASP A 108 -26.13 13.70 10.95
CA ASP A 108 -26.80 12.70 11.79
C ASP A 108 -26.03 11.38 11.91
N THR A 109 -24.90 11.22 11.21
CA THR A 109 -24.08 10.00 11.21
C THR A 109 -22.61 10.31 11.03
N ASP A 110 -21.74 9.46 11.57
CA ASP A 110 -20.29 9.55 11.33
C ASP A 110 -19.79 8.60 10.23
N GLU A 111 -20.68 7.78 9.64
CA GLU A 111 -20.33 6.82 8.59
C GLU A 111 -21.37 6.81 7.47
N ILE A 112 -20.90 6.84 6.23
CA ILE A 112 -21.75 6.79 5.03
C ILE A 112 -21.18 5.80 4.00
N ASP A 113 -22.08 5.32 3.13
CA ASP A 113 -21.70 4.58 1.93
C ASP A 113 -21.32 5.55 0.82
N TRP A 114 -20.22 5.27 0.13
CA TRP A 114 -19.72 6.08 -0.97
C TRP A 114 -19.28 5.21 -2.15
N LYS A 115 -19.41 5.73 -3.36
CA LYS A 115 -18.88 5.09 -4.56
C LYS A 115 -17.41 4.75 -4.36
N GLN A 116 -17.04 3.47 -4.49
CA GLN A 116 -15.66 3.05 -4.36
C GLN A 116 -14.81 3.59 -5.52
N GLY A 117 -13.73 4.25 -5.17
CA GLY A 117 -12.73 4.69 -6.13
C GLY A 117 -11.72 3.60 -6.47
N ALA A 118 -11.25 3.59 -7.71
CA ALA A 118 -10.23 2.61 -8.14
C ALA A 118 -8.96 2.71 -7.28
N GLY A 119 -8.51 1.57 -6.76
CA GLY A 119 -7.30 1.46 -5.93
C GLY A 119 -7.47 1.86 -4.46
N ILE A 120 -8.64 2.35 -4.05
CA ILE A 120 -8.95 2.64 -2.64
C ILE A 120 -9.24 1.34 -1.92
N LYS A 121 -8.75 1.21 -0.67
CA LYS A 121 -8.90 0.02 0.18
C LYS A 121 -9.29 0.37 1.59
N THR A 122 -9.82 -0.61 2.28
CA THR A 122 -9.99 -0.57 3.73
C THR A 122 -8.69 -0.17 4.42
N GLY A 123 -8.78 0.79 5.32
CA GLY A 123 -7.64 1.39 6.00
C GLY A 123 -7.04 2.62 5.32
N ASP A 124 -7.43 2.96 4.08
CA ASP A 124 -7.05 4.22 3.44
C ASP A 124 -7.73 5.42 4.09
N THR A 125 -7.17 6.60 3.85
CA THR A 125 -7.80 7.88 4.20
C THR A 125 -8.26 8.55 2.92
N VAL A 126 -9.48 9.09 2.93
CA VAL A 126 -10.03 9.85 1.81
C VAL A 126 -10.36 11.27 2.27
N PHE A 127 -9.93 12.24 1.49
CA PHE A 127 -10.29 13.65 1.64
C PHE A 127 -11.33 13.99 0.59
N MET A 128 -12.53 14.37 1.03
CA MET A 128 -13.64 14.63 0.14
C MET A 128 -13.60 16.08 -0.34
N TYR A 129 -13.28 16.25 -1.59
CA TYR A 129 -13.37 17.52 -2.28
C TYR A 129 -14.81 17.71 -2.79
N VAL A 130 -15.52 18.65 -2.20
CA VAL A 130 -16.88 19.01 -2.60
C VAL A 130 -16.80 20.00 -3.76
N ALA A 131 -17.40 19.64 -4.88
CA ALA A 131 -17.41 20.47 -6.08
C ALA A 131 -18.25 21.77 -5.91
N SER A 132 -18.31 22.59 -6.95
CA SER A 132 -19.10 23.82 -6.93
C SER A 132 -20.54 23.59 -6.42
N PRO A 133 -21.09 24.50 -5.57
CA PRO A 133 -20.57 25.84 -5.28
C PRO A 133 -19.49 25.92 -4.18
N VAL A 134 -19.25 24.86 -3.42
CA VAL A 134 -18.30 24.85 -2.27
C VAL A 134 -16.86 24.94 -2.74
N SER A 135 -16.47 24.13 -3.72
CA SER A 135 -15.13 24.06 -4.32
C SER A 135 -13.98 23.95 -3.32
N ALA A 136 -14.11 23.06 -2.32
CA ALA A 136 -13.12 22.87 -1.25
C ALA A 136 -13.11 21.44 -0.70
N ILE A 137 -12.03 21.06 -0.02
CA ILE A 137 -12.00 19.84 0.81
C ILE A 137 -12.74 20.13 2.10
N LEU A 138 -13.81 19.37 2.37
CA LEU A 138 -14.60 19.51 3.58
C LEU A 138 -14.36 18.42 4.61
N TYR A 139 -14.09 17.19 4.19
CA TYR A 139 -14.07 16.05 5.10
C TYR A 139 -12.81 15.21 4.92
N LYS A 140 -12.27 14.76 6.06
CA LYS A 140 -11.29 13.67 6.17
C LYS A 140 -12.02 12.45 6.69
N CYS A 141 -12.02 11.37 5.94
CA CYS A 141 -12.68 10.14 6.31
C CYS A 141 -11.70 8.96 6.28
N LYS A 142 -11.96 7.96 7.11
CA LYS A 142 -11.29 6.67 7.10
C LYS A 142 -12.14 5.67 6.33
N VAL A 143 -11.54 4.93 5.40
CA VAL A 143 -12.23 3.83 4.71
C VAL A 143 -12.29 2.64 5.66
N THR A 144 -13.49 2.23 6.05
CA THR A 144 -13.75 1.15 7.01
C THR A 144 -14.07 -0.18 6.32
N GLU A 145 -14.69 -0.13 5.14
CA GLU A 145 -15.05 -1.29 4.34
C GLU A 145 -14.95 -0.97 2.85
N THR A 146 -14.62 -1.97 2.02
CA THR A 146 -14.55 -1.86 0.56
C THR A 146 -15.16 -3.07 -0.11
N ASP A 147 -15.34 -2.99 -1.43
CA ASP A 147 -15.85 -4.06 -2.27
C ASP A 147 -17.28 -4.50 -1.90
N ILE A 148 -18.08 -3.58 -1.35
CA ILE A 148 -19.49 -3.80 -1.05
C ILE A 148 -20.23 -3.91 -2.40
N PRO A 149 -20.88 -5.06 -2.70
CA PRO A 149 -21.55 -5.26 -3.98
C PRO A 149 -22.66 -4.22 -4.19
N TYR A 150 -22.58 -3.48 -5.26
CA TYR A 150 -23.60 -2.52 -5.66
C TYR A 150 -23.60 -2.32 -7.17
N LYS A 151 -24.77 -2.20 -7.76
CA LYS A 151 -24.90 -1.95 -9.21
C LYS A 151 -25.88 -0.78 -9.43
N TYR A 152 -25.36 0.29 -9.96
CA TYR A 152 -26.13 1.42 -10.44
C TYR A 152 -25.51 1.95 -11.72
N ALA A 153 -26.34 2.24 -12.72
CA ALA A 153 -25.87 2.89 -13.95
C ALA A 153 -26.96 3.80 -14.49
N ASP A 154 -26.58 5.02 -14.80
CA ASP A 154 -27.36 5.97 -15.58
C ASP A 154 -26.49 6.59 -16.69
N GLU A 155 -26.99 7.61 -17.38
CA GLU A 155 -26.25 8.29 -18.48
C GLU A 155 -24.93 8.94 -18.02
N ASN A 156 -24.80 9.30 -16.73
CA ASN A 156 -23.69 10.08 -16.18
C ASN A 156 -22.85 9.34 -15.15
N LEU A 157 -23.38 8.27 -14.55
CA LEU A 157 -22.76 7.63 -13.40
C LEU A 157 -22.91 6.11 -13.46
N THR A 158 -21.78 5.42 -13.35
CA THR A 158 -21.77 3.97 -13.13
C THR A 158 -21.10 3.67 -11.79
N ILE A 159 -21.77 2.88 -10.94
CA ILE A 159 -21.27 2.41 -9.66
C ILE A 159 -21.29 0.88 -9.68
N THR A 160 -20.15 0.26 -9.48
CA THR A 160 -20.00 -1.19 -9.46
C THR A 160 -19.74 -1.74 -8.05
N ALA A 161 -19.28 -0.88 -7.14
CA ALA A 161 -19.06 -1.21 -5.74
C ALA A 161 -19.16 0.05 -4.87
N LEU A 162 -19.54 -0.13 -3.62
CA LEU A 162 -19.49 0.89 -2.58
C LEU A 162 -18.34 0.62 -1.62
N MET A 163 -17.95 1.67 -0.92
CA MET A 163 -17.07 1.63 0.26
C MET A 163 -17.75 2.39 1.40
N LYS A 164 -17.51 1.97 2.65
CA LYS A 164 -17.89 2.74 3.83
C LYS A 164 -16.78 3.69 4.22
N ILE A 165 -17.15 4.93 4.49
CA ILE A 165 -16.23 5.96 4.93
C ILE A 165 -16.73 6.58 6.23
N LYS A 166 -15.83 6.60 7.23
CA LYS A 166 -16.12 7.14 8.56
C LYS A 166 -15.44 8.48 8.75
N LEU A 167 -16.21 9.50 9.11
CA LEU A 167 -15.71 10.85 9.37
C LEU A 167 -14.65 10.86 10.47
N ARG A 168 -13.57 11.60 10.25
CA ARG A 168 -12.48 11.83 11.21
C ARG A 168 -12.27 13.29 11.52
N LYS A 169 -12.45 14.16 10.54
CA LYS A 169 -12.26 15.61 10.69
C LYS A 169 -13.08 16.35 9.65
N GLN A 170 -13.66 17.45 10.04
CA GLN A 170 -14.30 18.42 9.15
C GLN A 170 -13.42 19.65 9.03
N TYR A 171 -13.31 20.19 7.84
CA TYR A 171 -12.57 21.42 7.57
C TYR A 171 -13.52 22.57 7.27
N LYS A 172 -13.10 23.78 7.60
CA LYS A 172 -13.80 24.98 7.16
C LYS A 172 -13.67 25.13 5.64
N PRO A 173 -14.72 25.50 4.93
CA PRO A 173 -14.71 25.60 3.46
C PRO A 173 -13.61 26.53 2.91
N GLU A 174 -13.23 27.56 3.69
CA GLU A 174 -12.22 28.54 3.28
C GLU A 174 -10.78 28.02 3.36
N LYS A 175 -10.54 26.89 4.07
CA LYS A 175 -9.19 26.45 4.39
C LYS A 175 -8.48 25.76 3.21
N PHE A 176 -9.18 24.87 2.51
CA PHE A 176 -8.63 24.07 1.41
C PHE A 176 -9.48 24.21 0.16
N THR A 177 -9.61 25.46 -0.30
CA THR A 177 -10.33 25.80 -1.53
C THR A 177 -9.59 25.27 -2.76
N PHE A 178 -10.27 25.20 -3.89
CA PHE A 178 -9.65 24.78 -5.15
C PHE A 178 -8.46 25.68 -5.54
N ASP A 179 -8.56 26.99 -5.28
CA ASP A 179 -7.47 27.92 -5.56
C ASP A 179 -6.25 27.63 -4.69
N VAL A 180 -6.42 27.41 -3.38
CA VAL A 180 -5.36 26.99 -2.47
C VAL A 180 -4.74 25.65 -2.92
N LEU A 181 -5.56 24.67 -3.29
CA LEU A 181 -5.09 23.37 -3.79
C LEU A 181 -4.26 23.51 -5.05
N LYS A 182 -4.64 24.44 -5.95
CA LYS A 182 -3.93 24.71 -7.19
C LYS A 182 -2.61 25.45 -6.95
N GLU A 183 -2.66 26.55 -6.19
CA GLU A 183 -1.54 27.47 -6.04
C GLU A 183 -0.45 26.94 -5.11
N GLU A 184 -0.86 26.34 -3.98
CA GLU A 184 0.10 25.88 -2.97
C GLU A 184 0.52 24.42 -3.15
N TYR A 185 -0.36 23.58 -3.73
CA TYR A 185 -0.12 22.13 -3.79
C TYR A 185 -0.09 21.55 -5.22
N GLY A 186 -0.24 22.38 -6.25
CA GLY A 186 -0.16 21.94 -7.65
C GLY A 186 -1.28 21.00 -8.09
N ILE A 187 -2.48 21.12 -7.50
CA ILE A 187 -3.63 20.29 -7.83
C ILE A 187 -4.56 21.04 -8.79
N TYR A 188 -4.38 20.83 -10.08
CA TYR A 188 -5.11 21.54 -11.14
C TYR A 188 -6.45 20.91 -11.53
N ALA A 189 -6.73 19.68 -11.10
CA ALA A 189 -8.01 19.00 -11.36
C ALA A 189 -8.25 17.85 -10.37
N ILE A 190 -9.54 17.66 -9.99
CA ILE A 190 -10.01 16.55 -9.17
C ILE A 190 -11.20 15.91 -9.89
N ARG A 191 -10.91 14.99 -10.82
CA ARG A 191 -11.93 14.30 -11.64
C ARG A 191 -12.24 12.89 -11.17
N GLY A 192 -11.43 12.36 -10.27
CA GLY A 192 -11.53 11.01 -9.71
C GLY A 192 -10.56 10.85 -8.56
N PRO A 193 -10.47 9.65 -7.96
CA PRO A 193 -9.51 9.37 -6.90
C PRO A 193 -8.09 9.65 -7.35
N ARG A 194 -7.35 10.41 -6.56
CA ARG A 194 -5.92 10.70 -6.78
C ARG A 194 -5.16 10.74 -5.47
N GLY A 195 -3.90 10.33 -5.50
CA GLY A 195 -2.99 10.54 -4.38
C GLY A 195 -2.71 12.02 -4.14
N ILE A 196 -2.27 12.35 -2.94
CA ILE A 196 -1.95 13.71 -2.52
C ILE A 196 -0.44 13.93 -2.39
N PRO A 197 0.07 15.16 -2.65
CA PRO A 197 1.44 15.52 -2.34
C PRO A 197 1.73 15.47 -0.83
N ASN A 198 2.96 15.17 -0.44
CA ASN A 198 3.35 15.11 0.97
C ASN A 198 3.11 16.43 1.73
N SER A 199 3.30 17.57 1.06
CA SER A 199 3.04 18.90 1.63
C SER A 199 1.55 19.08 1.99
N LEU A 200 0.63 18.66 1.10
CA LEU A 200 -0.80 18.70 1.37
C LEU A 200 -1.19 17.69 2.45
N SER A 201 -0.62 16.48 2.42
CA SER A 201 -0.82 15.49 3.49
C SER A 201 -0.48 16.08 4.86
N ALA A 202 0.68 16.71 5.00
CA ALA A 202 1.07 17.37 6.24
C ALA A 202 0.07 18.45 6.67
N ALA A 203 -0.38 19.32 5.74
CA ALA A 203 -1.33 20.39 6.04
C ALA A 203 -2.73 19.88 6.44
N LEU A 204 -3.20 18.79 5.82
CA LEU A 204 -4.50 18.17 6.13
C LEU A 204 -4.49 17.41 7.47
N ASN A 205 -3.33 16.92 7.90
CA ASN A 205 -3.20 16.14 9.13
C ASN A 205 -2.90 17.01 10.36
N ASN A 206 -2.53 18.28 10.17
CA ASN A 206 -2.42 19.32 11.21
C ASN A 206 -3.78 19.99 11.43
#